data_fdd55500a0720b860a36a20d8f843b04
#
_entry.id   fdd55500a0720b860a36a20d8f843b04
#
_cell.length_a   1.000
_cell.length_b   1.000
_cell.length_c   1.000
_cell.angle_alpha   90.00
_cell.angle_beta   90.00
_cell.angle_gamma   90.00
#
_symmetry.space_group_name_H-M   'P 1'
#
loop_
_entity.id
_entity.type
_entity.pdbx_description
1 polymer ?
#
loop_
_entity_poly.entity_id
_entity_poly.type
_entity_poly.pdbx_seq_one_letter_code
_entity_poly.pdbx_strand_id
1 'polypeptide(L)'
;MNVKKGCRGVEKLREQLDGLVEKYTELLLGETDEELKEQVKMWIIYSHIAKSMPPLAKHWNGAYPDAKQEIKEVIRQIKERNEAHRAANQKK
;
A
#
# COMPACT_ATOMS: atom_id res chain seq x y z
N MET A 1 16.85 20.38 -15.92
CA MET A 1 16.31 19.58 -15.15
C MET A 1 16.20 19.87 -13.72
N ASN A 2 15.18 20.44 -13.38
CA ASN A 2 14.91 20.74 -12.06
C ASN A 2 14.56 19.60 -11.23
N VAL A 3 14.52 18.49 -11.87
CA VAL A 3 14.18 17.28 -11.17
C VAL A 3 15.10 17.02 -10.01
N LYS A 4 16.34 17.39 -10.17
CA LYS A 4 17.27 17.13 -9.11
C LYS A 4 16.95 17.85 -7.82
N LYS A 5 16.62 19.12 -7.95
CA LYS A 5 16.28 19.84 -6.78
C LYS A 5 15.04 19.31 -6.14
N GLY A 6 14.05 19.06 -6.95
CA GLY A 6 12.85 18.47 -6.44
C GLY A 6 13.13 17.15 -5.80
N CYS A 7 14.05 16.40 -6.37
CA CYS A 7 14.37 15.10 -5.84
C CYS A 7 14.97 15.15 -4.47
N ARG A 8 15.78 16.17 -4.22
CA ARG A 8 16.42 16.26 -2.94
C ARG A 8 15.42 16.39 -1.82
N GLY A 9 14.47 17.31 -1.95
CA GLY A 9 13.43 17.45 -0.98
C GLY A 9 12.52 16.26 -0.95
N VAL A 10 12.25 15.70 -2.11
CA VAL A 10 11.34 14.55 -2.20
C VAL A 10 11.99 13.32 -1.60
N GLU A 11 13.30 13.17 -1.76
CA GLU A 11 13.96 12.00 -1.19
C GLU A 11 13.88 11.98 0.33
N LYS A 12 14.10 13.12 0.96
CA LYS A 12 14.00 13.15 2.39
C LYS A 12 12.58 12.85 2.84
N LEU A 13 11.61 13.44 2.17
CA LEU A 13 10.22 13.19 2.48
C LEU A 13 9.86 11.75 2.23
N ARG A 14 10.39 11.16 1.16
CA ARG A 14 10.11 9.77 0.87
C ARG A 14 10.63 8.86 1.96
N GLU A 15 11.82 9.15 2.48
CA GLU A 15 12.35 8.33 3.55
C GLU A 15 11.48 8.43 4.80
N GLN A 16 11.01 9.63 5.09
CA GLN A 16 10.15 9.81 6.23
C GLN A 16 8.82 9.12 6.06
N LEU A 17 8.27 9.20 4.85
CA LEU A 17 7.02 8.51 4.56
C LEU A 17 7.21 6.99 4.54
N ASP A 18 8.37 6.55 4.09
CA ASP A 18 8.66 5.13 4.10
C ASP A 18 8.67 4.60 5.54
N GLY A 19 9.24 5.36 6.46
CA GLY A 19 9.18 4.99 7.87
C GLY A 19 7.77 4.98 8.41
N LEU A 20 6.95 5.92 7.95
CA LEU A 20 5.55 5.95 8.36
C LEU A 20 4.82 4.72 7.86
N VAL A 21 5.05 4.34 6.61
CA VAL A 21 4.40 3.15 6.06
C VAL A 21 4.89 1.90 6.77
N GLU A 22 6.16 1.87 7.12
CA GLU A 22 6.70 0.73 7.84
C GLU A 22 6.00 0.56 9.19
N LYS A 23 5.83 1.64 9.92
CA LYS A 23 5.14 1.57 11.18
C LYS A 23 3.67 1.22 11.00
N TYR A 24 3.06 1.80 9.98
CA TYR A 24 1.67 1.49 9.67
C TYR A 24 1.51 0.00 9.36
N THR A 25 2.42 -0.55 8.58
CA THR A 25 2.37 -1.97 8.24
C THR A 25 2.50 -2.82 9.50
N GLU A 26 3.42 -2.45 10.36
CA GLU A 26 3.62 -3.19 11.59
C GLU A 26 2.38 -3.19 12.46
N LEU A 27 1.75 -2.04 12.61
CA LEU A 27 0.55 -1.93 13.42
C LEU A 27 -0.65 -2.60 12.77
N LEU A 28 -0.70 -2.58 11.45
CA LEU A 28 -1.82 -3.15 10.73
C LEU A 28 -1.76 -4.68 10.69
N LEU A 29 -0.59 -5.22 10.44
CA LEU A 29 -0.43 -6.64 10.19
C LEU A 29 0.27 -7.39 11.32
N GLY A 30 0.81 -6.68 12.29
CA GLY A 30 1.51 -7.32 13.38
C GLY A 30 2.97 -7.58 13.11
N GLU A 31 3.42 -7.37 11.89
CA GLU A 31 4.80 -7.56 11.52
C GLU A 31 5.08 -6.75 10.28
N THR A 32 6.34 -6.57 9.97
CA THR A 32 6.71 -5.81 8.79
C THR A 32 8.00 -6.38 8.23
N ASP A 33 8.11 -6.36 6.90
CA ASP A 33 9.34 -6.61 6.18
C ASP A 33 9.20 -5.87 4.85
N GLU A 34 10.22 -5.96 4.02
CA GLU A 34 10.21 -5.18 2.78
C GLU A 34 9.06 -5.58 1.87
N GLU A 35 8.78 -6.86 1.79
CA GLU A 35 7.72 -7.33 0.91
C GLU A 35 6.35 -6.87 1.40
N LEU A 36 6.09 -7.01 2.68
CA LEU A 36 4.81 -6.58 3.24
C LEU A 36 4.64 -5.07 3.11
N LYS A 37 5.72 -4.33 3.33
CA LYS A 37 5.66 -2.89 3.21
C LYS A 37 5.31 -2.48 1.78
N GLU A 38 5.90 -3.15 0.79
CA GLU A 38 5.60 -2.85 -0.60
C GLU A 38 4.15 -3.19 -0.93
N GLN A 39 3.66 -4.30 -0.41
CA GLN A 39 2.28 -4.67 -0.66
C GLN A 39 1.31 -3.65 -0.07
N VAL A 40 1.60 -3.18 1.13
CA VAL A 40 0.76 -2.17 1.76
C VAL A 40 0.79 -0.86 0.98
N LYS A 41 1.96 -0.49 0.47
CA LYS A 41 2.05 0.70 -0.36
C LYS A 41 1.17 0.59 -1.59
N MET A 42 1.22 -0.54 -2.28
CA MET A 42 0.42 -0.74 -3.48
C MET A 42 -1.06 -0.70 -3.14
N TRP A 43 -1.42 -1.30 -2.03
CA TRP A 43 -2.81 -1.28 -1.60
C TRP A 43 -3.29 0.15 -1.34
N ILE A 44 -2.48 0.94 -0.65
CA ILE A 44 -2.85 2.31 -0.34
C ILE A 44 -3.02 3.12 -1.61
N ILE A 45 -2.07 3.01 -2.53
CA ILE A 45 -2.11 3.78 -3.76
C ILE A 45 -3.32 3.40 -4.59
N TYR A 46 -3.52 2.12 -4.79
CA TYR A 46 -4.64 1.66 -5.60
C TYR A 46 -5.98 2.05 -4.99
N SER A 47 -6.11 1.87 -3.68
CA SER A 47 -7.36 2.20 -3.00
C SER A 47 -7.66 3.68 -3.09
N HIS A 48 -6.63 4.51 -2.93
CA HIS A 48 -6.83 5.95 -3.00
C HIS A 48 -7.30 6.36 -4.39
N ILE A 49 -6.66 5.83 -5.42
CA ILE A 49 -7.03 6.19 -6.79
C ILE A 49 -8.41 5.67 -7.12
N ALA A 50 -8.73 4.45 -6.67
CA ALA A 50 -10.05 3.90 -6.95
C ALA A 50 -11.15 4.74 -6.31
N LYS A 51 -10.87 5.34 -5.16
CA LYS A 51 -11.85 6.21 -4.52
C LYS A 51 -11.88 7.58 -5.14
N SER A 52 -10.70 8.13 -5.44
CA SER A 52 -10.61 9.50 -5.93
C SER A 52 -11.04 9.62 -7.38
N MET A 53 -10.76 8.59 -8.17
CA MET A 53 -10.98 8.66 -9.60
C MET A 53 -11.42 7.30 -10.12
N PRO A 54 -12.66 6.88 -9.79
CA PRO A 54 -13.12 5.56 -10.18
C PRO A 54 -13.03 5.26 -11.67
N PRO A 55 -13.32 6.22 -12.58
CA PRO A 55 -13.20 5.92 -14.00
C PRO A 55 -11.79 5.53 -14.41
N LEU A 56 -10.79 6.16 -13.80
CA LEU A 56 -9.41 5.82 -14.11
C LEU A 56 -9.08 4.41 -13.66
N ALA A 57 -9.50 4.04 -12.45
CA ALA A 57 -9.26 2.70 -11.95
C ALA A 57 -9.95 1.67 -12.82
N LYS A 58 -11.16 1.98 -13.27
CA LYS A 58 -11.88 1.05 -14.13
C LYS A 58 -11.17 0.87 -15.46
N HIS A 59 -10.68 1.96 -16.04
CA HIS A 59 -9.94 1.89 -17.28
C HIS A 59 -8.66 1.07 -17.11
N TRP A 60 -7.94 1.32 -16.02
CA TRP A 60 -6.71 0.58 -15.75
C TRP A 60 -6.98 -0.91 -15.57
N ASN A 61 -8.08 -1.25 -14.87
CA ASN A 61 -8.43 -2.64 -14.67
C ASN A 61 -8.68 -3.34 -16.00
N GLY A 62 -9.31 -2.64 -16.93
CA GLY A 62 -9.56 -3.21 -18.24
C GLY A 62 -8.30 -3.33 -19.08
N ALA A 63 -7.39 -2.37 -18.94
CA ALA A 63 -6.15 -2.38 -19.72
C ALA A 63 -5.16 -3.40 -19.20
N TYR A 64 -5.19 -3.65 -17.87
CA TYR A 64 -4.22 -4.55 -17.26
C TYR A 64 -4.92 -5.59 -16.39
N PRO A 65 -5.61 -6.53 -17.01
CA PRO A 65 -6.38 -7.52 -16.21
C PRO A 65 -5.51 -8.38 -15.31
N ASP A 66 -4.29 -8.68 -15.75
CA ASP A 66 -3.39 -9.46 -14.90
C ASP A 66 -3.00 -8.68 -13.65
N ALA A 67 -2.71 -7.41 -13.82
CA ALA A 67 -2.35 -6.57 -12.69
C ALA A 67 -3.52 -6.42 -11.75
N LYS A 68 -4.75 -6.36 -12.28
CA LYS A 68 -5.92 -6.28 -11.44
C LYS A 68 -6.04 -7.52 -10.57
N GLN A 69 -5.79 -8.69 -11.14
CA GLN A 69 -5.86 -9.90 -10.35
C GLN A 69 -4.79 -9.91 -9.26
N GLU A 70 -3.60 -9.42 -9.57
CA GLU A 70 -2.54 -9.39 -8.59
C GLU A 70 -2.87 -8.43 -7.46
N ILE A 71 -3.42 -7.26 -7.77
CA ILE A 71 -3.73 -6.31 -6.72
C ILE A 71 -4.89 -6.82 -5.86
N LYS A 72 -5.84 -7.52 -6.44
CA LYS A 72 -6.91 -8.13 -5.67
C LYS A 72 -6.36 -9.14 -4.68
N GLU A 73 -5.39 -9.93 -5.11
CA GLU A 73 -4.79 -10.92 -4.23
C GLU A 73 -4.02 -10.24 -3.10
N VAL A 74 -3.31 -9.17 -3.42
CA VAL A 74 -2.58 -8.41 -2.39
C VAL A 74 -3.57 -7.85 -1.36
N ILE A 75 -4.66 -7.28 -1.82
CA ILE A 75 -5.66 -6.72 -0.92
C ILE A 75 -6.25 -7.81 -0.04
N ARG A 76 -6.54 -8.96 -0.62
CA ARG A 76 -7.11 -10.07 0.14
C ARG A 76 -6.14 -10.52 1.24
N GLN A 77 -4.88 -10.65 0.91
CA GLN A 77 -3.90 -11.08 1.88
C GLN A 77 -3.73 -10.07 2.99
N ILE A 78 -3.74 -8.79 2.65
CA ILE A 78 -3.62 -7.75 3.66
C ILE A 78 -4.81 -7.80 4.61
N LYS A 79 -6.02 -7.96 4.08
CA LYS A 79 -7.20 -8.03 4.92
C LYS A 79 -7.16 -9.25 5.83
N GLU A 80 -6.74 -10.38 5.31
CA GLU A 80 -6.68 -11.58 6.13
C GLU A 80 -5.65 -11.43 7.25
N ARG A 81 -4.50 -10.87 6.94
CA ARG A 81 -3.50 -10.65 7.98
C ARG A 81 -3.96 -9.64 9.00
N ASN A 82 -4.64 -8.61 8.55
CA ASN A 82 -5.15 -7.61 9.46
C ASN A 82 -6.19 -8.20 10.41
N GLU A 83 -7.08 -9.01 9.88
CA GLU A 83 -8.09 -9.63 10.71
C GLU A 83 -7.47 -10.60 11.71
N ALA A 84 -6.48 -11.35 11.29
CA ALA A 84 -5.80 -12.27 12.19
C ALA A 84 -5.11 -11.49 13.30
N HIS A 85 -4.48 -10.39 12.95
CA HIS A 85 -3.78 -9.58 13.94
C HIS A 85 -4.76 -8.94 14.92
N ARG A 86 -5.89 -8.44 14.41
CA ARG A 86 -6.90 -7.86 15.28
C ARG A 86 -7.52 -8.89 16.21
N ALA A 87 -7.76 -10.08 15.69
CA ALA A 87 -8.33 -11.13 16.51
C ALA A 87 -7.38 -11.53 17.63
N ALA A 88 -6.07 -11.58 17.32
CA ALA A 88 -5.09 -11.89 18.33
C ALA A 88 -5.06 -10.81 19.41
N ASN A 89 -5.16 -9.55 19.01
CA ASN A 89 -5.16 -8.47 19.98
C ASN A 89 -6.41 -8.48 20.82
N GLN A 90 -7.55 -8.85 20.22
CA GLN A 90 -8.79 -8.84 20.98
C GLN A 90 -8.87 -9.93 22.02
N LYS A 91 -8.08 -10.95 21.85
CA LYS A 91 -8.07 -12.02 22.81
C LYS A 91 -7.48 -11.63 24.13
N LYS A 92 -6.80 -10.54 24.15
CA LYS A 92 -6.31 -10.06 25.42
C LYS A 92 -7.43 -9.44 26.20
#